data_e3f96c2bd857c46d4dd2196fd8ca9a65
#
_entry.id   e3f96c2bd857c46d4dd2196fd8ca9a65
#
_cell.length_a   1.000
_cell.length_b   1.000
_cell.length_c   1.000
_cell.angle_alpha   90.00
_cell.angle_beta   90.00
_cell.angle_gamma   90.00
#
_symmetry.space_group_name_H-M   'P 1'
#
loop_
_entity.id
_entity.type
_entity.pdbx_description
1 polymer ?
#
loop_
_entity_poly.entity_id
_entity_poly.type
_entity_poly.pdbx_seq_one_letter_code
_entity_poly.pdbx_strand_id
1 'polypeptide(L)'
;MSAIELLKQQHREVDGLFQRIKSSTGDERISLLGQVAEALTIHAALEEQYFYPFARQQGVDGLIDESFQDHAEVKQLLSEILQVKQTDPRLDELCGRLERMVTEHVGQEENALLPKVQAVANEEDLVSMREDMEQAIDNWR
;
A
#
# COMPACT_ATOMS: atom_id res chain seq x y z
N MET A 1 16.74 -4.39 -9.99
CA MET A 1 15.51 -3.64 -9.68
C MET A 1 15.51 -3.18 -8.23
N SER A 2 14.99 -2.00 -7.98
CA SER A 2 15.07 -1.34 -6.68
C SER A 2 13.81 -1.50 -5.84
N ALA A 3 13.91 -1.13 -4.56
CA ALA A 3 12.78 -1.09 -3.65
C ALA A 3 11.66 -0.18 -4.16
N ILE A 4 12.02 0.95 -4.80
CA ILE A 4 11.04 1.89 -5.35
C ILE A 4 10.21 1.22 -6.44
N GLU A 5 10.85 0.45 -7.31
CA GLU A 5 10.13 -0.29 -8.36
C GLU A 5 9.20 -1.36 -7.77
N LEU A 6 9.64 -2.04 -6.71
CA LEU A 6 8.81 -3.02 -6.01
C LEU A 6 7.57 -2.35 -5.42
N LEU A 7 7.74 -1.22 -4.74
CA LEU A 7 6.60 -0.49 -4.15
C LEU A 7 5.62 -0.04 -5.23
N LYS A 8 6.11 0.47 -6.35
CA LYS A 8 5.24 0.86 -7.47
C LYS A 8 4.50 -0.35 -8.06
N GLN A 9 5.17 -1.48 -8.17
CA GLN A 9 4.53 -2.71 -8.64
C GLN A 9 3.39 -3.12 -7.72
N GLN A 10 3.60 -3.02 -6.40
CA GLN A 10 2.55 -3.31 -5.42
C GLN A 10 1.37 -2.35 -5.54
N HIS A 11 1.63 -1.07 -5.82
CA HIS A 11 0.56 -0.11 -6.09
C HIS A 11 -0.31 -0.56 -7.27
N ARG A 12 0.31 -1.04 -8.35
CA ARG A 12 -0.42 -1.51 -9.53
C ARG A 12 -1.22 -2.77 -9.26
N GLU A 13 -0.69 -3.67 -8.44
CA GLU A 13 -1.39 -4.90 -8.06
C GLU A 13 -2.67 -4.58 -7.27
N VAL A 14 -2.59 -3.66 -6.33
CA VAL A 14 -3.74 -3.23 -5.55
C VAL A 14 -4.77 -2.54 -6.45
N ASP A 15 -4.34 -1.67 -7.36
CA ASP A 15 -5.24 -1.03 -8.31
C ASP A 15 -5.98 -2.06 -9.15
N GLY A 16 -5.27 -3.07 -9.63
CA GLY A 16 -5.88 -4.18 -10.38
C GLY A 16 -6.95 -4.92 -9.58
N LEU A 17 -6.70 -5.14 -8.29
CA LEU A 17 -7.68 -5.77 -7.41
C LEU A 17 -8.93 -4.89 -7.24
N PHE A 18 -8.76 -3.59 -7.08
CA PHE A 18 -9.90 -2.67 -7.01
C PHE A 18 -10.74 -2.70 -8.28
N GLN A 19 -10.09 -2.75 -9.46
CA GLN A 19 -10.83 -2.83 -10.72
C GLN A 19 -11.66 -4.12 -10.81
N ARG A 20 -11.10 -5.23 -10.35
CA ARG A 20 -11.81 -6.51 -10.32
C ARG A 20 -12.99 -6.48 -9.33
N ILE A 21 -12.83 -5.82 -8.19
CA ILE A 21 -13.91 -5.67 -7.20
C ILE A 21 -15.12 -4.99 -7.83
N LYS A 22 -14.91 -3.98 -8.66
CA LYS A 22 -16.00 -3.21 -9.28
C LYS A 22 -16.91 -4.08 -10.14
N SER A 23 -16.37 -5.13 -10.75
CA SER A 23 -17.13 -6.03 -11.62
C SER A 23 -17.52 -7.33 -10.94
N SER A 24 -17.26 -7.47 -9.64
CA SER A 24 -17.53 -8.69 -8.90
C SER A 24 -18.74 -8.56 -7.97
N THR A 25 -19.29 -9.70 -7.59
CA THR A 25 -20.38 -9.80 -6.61
C THR A 25 -20.19 -11.03 -5.76
N GLY A 26 -20.90 -11.09 -4.62
CA GLY A 26 -20.96 -12.29 -3.80
C GLY A 26 -19.62 -12.73 -3.24
N ASP A 27 -19.37 -14.03 -3.28
CA ASP A 27 -18.18 -14.65 -2.70
C ASP A 27 -16.90 -14.19 -3.39
N GLU A 28 -16.94 -13.94 -4.69
CA GLU A 28 -15.78 -13.41 -5.42
C GLU A 28 -15.36 -12.05 -4.87
N ARG A 29 -16.33 -11.18 -4.63
CA ARG A 29 -16.07 -9.85 -4.07
C ARG A 29 -15.44 -9.93 -2.68
N ILE A 30 -15.95 -10.81 -1.83
CA ILE A 30 -15.38 -11.03 -0.49
C ILE A 30 -13.95 -11.53 -0.58
N SER A 31 -13.69 -12.48 -1.48
CA SER A 31 -12.33 -12.99 -1.70
C SER A 31 -11.38 -11.89 -2.15
N LEU A 32 -11.81 -11.03 -3.08
CA LEU A 32 -11.01 -9.91 -3.57
C LEU A 32 -10.73 -8.88 -2.48
N LEU A 33 -11.72 -8.60 -1.63
CA LEU A 33 -11.51 -7.69 -0.49
C LEU A 33 -10.48 -8.24 0.48
N GLY A 34 -10.49 -9.55 0.72
CA GLY A 34 -9.46 -10.20 1.53
C GLY A 34 -8.08 -10.07 0.92
N GLN A 35 -7.97 -10.19 -0.40
CA GLN A 35 -6.70 -10.01 -1.11
C GLN A 35 -6.20 -8.57 -1.03
N VAL A 36 -7.09 -7.59 -1.16
CA VAL A 36 -6.73 -6.17 -0.98
C VAL A 36 -6.21 -5.93 0.43
N ALA A 37 -6.91 -6.45 1.45
CA ALA A 37 -6.51 -6.28 2.84
C ALA A 37 -5.11 -6.84 3.09
N GLU A 38 -4.83 -8.06 2.59
CA GLU A 38 -3.50 -8.67 2.73
C GLU A 38 -2.44 -7.86 2.00
N ALA A 39 -2.70 -7.48 0.73
CA ALA A 39 -1.75 -6.73 -0.07
C ALA A 39 -1.40 -5.38 0.55
N LEU A 40 -2.40 -4.65 1.04
CA LEU A 40 -2.19 -3.36 1.69
C LEU A 40 -1.44 -3.51 3.03
N THR A 41 -1.73 -4.55 3.78
CA THR A 41 -1.06 -4.81 5.06
C THR A 41 0.43 -5.09 4.84
N ILE A 42 0.75 -5.95 3.89
CA ILE A 42 2.14 -6.27 3.55
C ILE A 42 2.86 -5.02 3.02
N HIS A 43 2.25 -4.30 2.08
CA HIS A 43 2.82 -3.11 1.50
C HIS A 43 3.14 -2.05 2.56
N ALA A 44 2.19 -1.77 3.45
CA ALA A 44 2.38 -0.79 4.53
C ALA A 44 3.51 -1.23 5.47
N ALA A 45 3.57 -2.52 5.81
CA ALA A 45 4.63 -3.04 6.68
C ALA A 45 6.01 -2.86 6.05
N LEU A 46 6.14 -3.12 4.74
CA LEU A 46 7.41 -2.93 4.03
C LEU A 46 7.85 -1.47 4.03
N GLU A 47 6.91 -0.55 3.80
CA GLU A 47 7.22 0.87 3.83
C GLU A 47 7.63 1.32 5.22
N GLU A 48 6.89 0.93 6.24
CA GLU A 48 7.12 1.38 7.61
C GLU A 48 8.38 0.78 8.22
N GLN A 49 8.73 -0.45 7.85
CA GLN A 49 9.89 -1.14 8.40
C GLN A 49 11.19 -0.84 7.64
N TYR A 50 11.12 -0.62 6.34
CA TYR A 50 12.30 -0.49 5.49
C TYR A 50 12.39 0.88 4.80
N PHE A 51 11.37 1.28 4.08
CA PHE A 51 11.47 2.44 3.21
C PHE A 51 11.43 3.78 3.94
N TYR A 52 10.47 3.98 4.83
CA TYR A 52 10.33 5.26 5.55
C TYR A 52 11.53 5.54 6.45
N PRO A 53 12.05 4.57 7.23
CA PRO A 53 13.27 4.83 8.01
C PRO A 53 14.46 5.18 7.11
N PHE A 54 14.59 4.52 5.96
CA PHE A 54 15.65 4.83 5.01
C PHE A 54 15.49 6.24 4.44
N ALA A 55 14.26 6.65 4.07
CA ALA A 55 14.00 7.98 3.58
C ALA A 55 14.42 9.06 4.59
N ARG A 56 14.10 8.84 5.88
CA ARG A 56 14.54 9.77 6.93
C ARG A 56 16.06 9.85 7.04
N GLN A 57 16.75 8.73 6.91
CA GLN A 57 18.22 8.69 6.91
C GLN A 57 18.81 9.48 5.76
N GLN A 58 18.09 9.55 4.63
CA GLN A 58 18.50 10.32 3.45
C GLN A 58 18.09 11.81 3.55
N GLY A 59 17.50 12.20 4.67
CA GLY A 59 17.06 13.58 4.88
C GLY A 59 15.71 13.92 4.28
N VAL A 60 14.95 12.90 3.87
CA VAL A 60 13.61 13.10 3.28
C VAL A 60 12.57 12.81 4.37
N ASP A 61 12.11 13.86 5.06
CA ASP A 61 11.20 13.74 6.20
C ASP A 61 9.79 14.24 5.92
N GLY A 62 9.64 15.17 4.98
CA GLY A 62 8.44 16.00 4.84
C GLY A 62 7.11 15.27 4.69
N LEU A 63 7.11 14.08 4.12
CA LEU A 63 5.87 13.34 3.87
C LEU A 63 5.74 12.06 4.70
N ILE A 64 6.74 11.76 5.54
CA ILE A 64 6.79 10.48 6.23
C ILE A 64 5.70 10.37 7.31
N ASP A 65 5.55 11.40 8.14
CA ASP A 65 4.52 11.36 9.20
C ASP A 65 3.12 11.30 8.62
N GLU A 66 2.87 12.04 7.54
CA GLU A 66 1.60 11.98 6.82
C GLU A 66 1.36 10.60 6.23
N SER A 67 2.39 9.96 5.70
CA SER A 67 2.28 8.61 5.15
C SER A 67 1.91 7.59 6.23
N PHE A 68 2.49 7.68 7.43
CA PHE A 68 2.09 6.85 8.56
C PHE A 68 0.64 7.08 8.93
N GLN A 69 0.19 8.33 8.93
CA GLN A 69 -1.20 8.68 9.23
C GLN A 69 -2.15 8.08 8.18
N ASP A 70 -1.79 8.19 6.90
CA ASP A 70 -2.58 7.61 5.81
C ASP A 70 -2.72 6.09 5.98
N HIS A 71 -1.63 5.41 6.35
CA HIS A 71 -1.65 3.96 6.60
C HIS A 71 -2.60 3.61 7.75
N ALA A 72 -2.58 4.40 8.82
CA ALA A 72 -3.46 4.16 9.97
C ALA A 72 -4.93 4.31 9.57
N GLU A 73 -5.25 5.31 8.77
CA GLU A 73 -6.63 5.56 8.30
C GLU A 73 -7.10 4.43 7.37
N VAL A 74 -6.25 3.98 6.46
CA VAL A 74 -6.56 2.86 5.57
C VAL A 74 -6.80 1.59 6.39
N LYS A 75 -5.96 1.31 7.38
CA LYS A 75 -6.09 0.13 8.24
C LYS A 75 -7.43 0.15 9.00
N GLN A 76 -7.82 1.32 9.51
CA GLN A 76 -9.09 1.47 10.22
C GLN A 76 -10.27 1.20 9.28
N LEU A 77 -10.24 1.75 8.09
CA LEU A 77 -11.30 1.55 7.10
C LEU A 77 -11.39 0.10 6.65
N LEU A 78 -10.25 -0.57 6.47
CA LEU A 78 -10.22 -2.01 6.17
C LEU A 78 -10.89 -2.81 7.28
N SER A 79 -10.63 -2.47 8.53
CA SER A 79 -11.26 -3.14 9.67
C SER A 79 -12.79 -2.99 9.63
N GLU A 80 -13.28 -1.80 9.31
CA GLU A 80 -14.71 -1.55 9.16
C GLU A 80 -15.31 -2.40 8.04
N ILE A 81 -14.64 -2.43 6.88
CA ILE A 81 -15.10 -3.19 5.71
C ILE A 81 -15.21 -4.67 6.02
N LEU A 82 -14.22 -5.23 6.71
CA LEU A 82 -14.19 -6.65 7.02
C LEU A 82 -15.25 -7.07 8.05
N GLN A 83 -15.82 -6.12 8.79
CA GLN A 83 -16.89 -6.38 9.76
C GLN A 83 -18.29 -6.21 9.19
N VAL A 84 -18.41 -5.59 8.02
CA VAL A 84 -19.70 -5.33 7.38
C VAL A 84 -20.15 -6.56 6.60
N LYS A 85 -21.44 -6.89 6.69
CA LYS A 85 -22.00 -8.02 5.95
C LYS A 85 -22.03 -7.71 4.46
N GLN A 86 -21.85 -8.78 3.66
CA GLN A 86 -21.86 -8.71 2.21
C GLN A 86 -23.13 -8.04 1.65
N THR A 87 -24.24 -8.19 2.33
CA THR A 87 -25.54 -7.65 1.93
C THR A 87 -25.80 -6.22 2.41
N ASP A 88 -24.88 -5.66 3.21
CA ASP A 88 -25.05 -4.30 3.74
C ASP A 88 -24.84 -3.28 2.63
N PRO A 89 -25.80 -2.37 2.39
CA PRO A 89 -25.66 -1.36 1.34
C PRO A 89 -24.51 -0.40 1.55
N ARG A 90 -23.97 -0.28 2.79
CA ARG A 90 -22.81 0.58 3.06
C ARG A 90 -21.51 0.02 2.47
N LEU A 91 -21.47 -1.27 2.11
CA LEU A 91 -20.25 -1.90 1.63
C LEU A 91 -19.71 -1.23 0.37
N ASP A 92 -20.57 -0.87 -0.58
CA ASP A 92 -20.16 -0.19 -1.80
C ASP A 92 -19.51 1.16 -1.51
N GLU A 93 -20.11 1.93 -0.61
CA GLU A 93 -19.56 3.24 -0.22
C GLU A 93 -18.21 3.10 0.47
N LEU A 94 -18.09 2.13 1.39
CA LEU A 94 -16.85 1.90 2.12
C LEU A 94 -15.72 1.46 1.17
N CYS A 95 -16.02 0.59 0.22
CA CYS A 95 -15.04 0.17 -0.80
C CYS A 95 -14.60 1.34 -1.66
N GLY A 96 -15.53 2.20 -2.07
CA GLY A 96 -15.22 3.40 -2.85
C GLY A 96 -14.34 4.37 -2.07
N ARG A 97 -14.60 4.54 -0.78
CA ARG A 97 -13.76 5.38 0.09
C ARG A 97 -12.36 4.81 0.20
N LEU A 98 -12.24 3.50 0.39
CA LEU A 98 -10.94 2.83 0.47
C LEU A 98 -10.13 3.05 -0.80
N GLU A 99 -10.75 2.86 -1.96
CA GLU A 99 -10.08 3.07 -3.24
C GLU A 99 -9.57 4.51 -3.38
N ARG A 100 -10.42 5.49 -3.03
CA ARG A 100 -10.01 6.91 -3.11
C ARG A 100 -8.85 7.22 -2.17
N MET A 101 -8.90 6.73 -0.93
CA MET A 101 -7.82 6.96 0.04
C MET A 101 -6.50 6.36 -0.44
N VAL A 102 -6.55 5.12 -0.95
CA VAL A 102 -5.36 4.45 -1.46
C VAL A 102 -4.82 5.16 -2.69
N THR A 103 -5.70 5.56 -3.62
CA THR A 103 -5.29 6.26 -4.85
C THR A 103 -4.62 7.60 -4.53
N GLU A 104 -5.17 8.36 -3.59
CA GLU A 104 -4.56 9.63 -3.17
C GLU A 104 -3.20 9.42 -2.52
N HIS A 105 -3.08 8.43 -1.64
CA HIS A 105 -1.82 8.11 -0.98
C HIS A 105 -0.76 7.68 -2.00
N VAL A 106 -1.13 6.79 -2.93
CA VAL A 106 -0.24 6.32 -3.99
C VAL A 106 0.23 7.48 -4.86
N GLY A 107 -0.68 8.37 -5.24
CA GLY A 107 -0.35 9.56 -6.03
C GLY A 107 0.66 10.44 -5.33
N GLN A 108 0.47 10.67 -4.04
CA GLN A 108 1.38 11.48 -3.23
C GLN A 108 2.77 10.82 -3.13
N GLU A 109 2.82 9.51 -2.92
CA GLU A 109 4.10 8.81 -2.88
C GLU A 109 4.82 8.85 -4.22
N GLU A 110 4.13 8.51 -5.30
CA GLU A 110 4.76 8.39 -6.61
C GLU A 110 5.14 9.74 -7.22
N ASN A 111 4.41 10.80 -6.88
CA ASN A 111 4.68 12.13 -7.41
C ASN A 111 5.61 12.96 -6.55
N ALA A 112 5.76 12.65 -5.26
CA ALA A 112 6.57 13.46 -4.35
C ALA A 112 7.60 12.65 -3.57
N LEU A 113 7.19 11.65 -2.79
CA LEU A 113 8.10 10.95 -1.87
C LEU A 113 9.13 10.09 -2.62
N LEU A 114 8.67 9.20 -3.49
CA LEU A 114 9.56 8.28 -4.20
C LEU A 114 10.58 9.03 -5.08
N PRO A 115 10.18 10.06 -5.85
CA PRO A 115 11.16 10.83 -6.63
C PRO A 115 12.22 11.51 -5.77
N LYS A 116 11.85 12.03 -4.59
CA LYS A 116 12.81 12.68 -3.68
C LYS A 116 13.84 11.69 -3.15
N VAL A 117 13.39 10.51 -2.78
CA VAL A 117 14.32 9.46 -2.29
C VAL A 117 15.19 8.97 -3.45
N GLN A 118 14.60 8.75 -4.62
CA GLN A 118 15.36 8.32 -5.82
C GLN A 118 16.48 9.30 -6.16
N ALA A 119 16.24 10.59 -5.98
CA ALA A 119 17.20 11.64 -6.34
C ALA A 119 18.43 11.67 -5.41
N VAL A 120 18.28 11.26 -4.16
CA VAL A 120 19.35 11.38 -3.15
C VAL A 120 19.92 10.04 -2.70
N ALA A 121 19.23 8.94 -2.92
CA ALA A 121 19.63 7.62 -2.44
C ALA A 121 20.65 6.97 -3.37
N ASN A 122 21.50 6.13 -2.81
CA ASN A 122 22.41 5.28 -3.56
C ASN A 122 21.60 4.12 -4.14
N GLU A 123 21.73 3.86 -5.44
CA GLU A 123 20.98 2.80 -6.12
C GLU A 123 21.28 1.41 -5.52
N GLU A 124 22.51 1.15 -5.12
CA GLU A 124 22.87 -0.12 -4.49
C GLU A 124 22.10 -0.35 -3.19
N ASP A 125 21.89 0.72 -2.41
CA ASP A 125 21.10 0.63 -1.17
C ASP A 125 19.64 0.31 -1.46
N LEU A 126 19.08 0.89 -2.53
CA LEU A 126 17.70 0.62 -2.92
C LEU A 126 17.52 -0.80 -3.44
N VAL A 127 18.52 -1.34 -4.14
CA VAL A 127 18.51 -2.73 -4.62
C VAL A 127 18.61 -3.70 -3.43
N SER A 128 19.51 -3.42 -2.50
CA SER A 128 19.67 -4.23 -1.28
C SER A 128 18.39 -4.23 -0.46
N MET A 129 17.74 -3.06 -0.35
CA MET A 129 16.47 -2.95 0.37
C MET A 129 15.39 -3.82 -0.28
N ARG A 130 15.33 -3.87 -1.61
CA ARG A 130 14.38 -4.73 -2.30
C ARG A 130 14.58 -6.19 -1.92
N GLU A 131 15.82 -6.64 -1.85
CA GLU A 131 16.13 -8.01 -1.44
C GLU A 131 15.60 -8.30 -0.03
N ASP A 132 15.80 -7.36 0.90
CA ASP A 132 15.30 -7.48 2.26
C ASP A 132 13.76 -7.52 2.29
N MET A 133 13.13 -6.67 1.48
CA MET A 133 11.66 -6.64 1.37
C MET A 133 11.11 -7.96 0.81
N GLU A 134 11.74 -8.49 -0.23
CA GLU A 134 11.32 -9.75 -0.84
C GLU A 134 11.47 -10.90 0.15
N GLN A 135 12.54 -10.91 0.94
CA GLN A 135 12.73 -11.89 2.00
C GLN A 135 11.63 -11.76 3.07
N ALA A 136 11.26 -10.55 3.43
CA ALA A 136 10.19 -10.30 4.40
C ALA A 136 8.83 -10.80 3.87
N ILE A 137 8.55 -10.62 2.57
CA ILE A 137 7.34 -11.12 1.95
C ILE A 137 7.30 -12.65 2.03
N ASP A 138 8.39 -13.31 1.69
CA ASP A 138 8.47 -14.77 1.74
C ASP A 138 8.26 -15.29 3.17
N ASN A 139 8.81 -14.63 4.16
CA ASN A 139 8.66 -14.99 5.56
C ASN A 139 7.23 -14.73 6.08
N TRP A 140 6.53 -13.76 5.48
CA TRP A 140 5.15 -13.44 5.85
C TRP A 140 4.20 -14.59 5.50
N ARG A 141 4.45 -15.21 4.36
CA ARG A 141 3.64 -16.31 3.87
C ARG A 141 4.15 -17.65 4.40
#